data_8a3929cff32b3f530115c5feb86d6bff
#
_entry.id   8a3929cff32b3f530115c5feb86d6bff
#
_cell.length_a   1.000
_cell.length_b   1.000
_cell.length_c   1.000
_cell.angle_alpha   90.00
_cell.angle_beta   90.00
_cell.angle_gamma   90.00
#
_symmetry.space_group_name_H-M   'P 1'
#
loop_
_entity.id
_entity.type
_entity.pdbx_description
1 polymer ?
#
loop_
_entity_poly.entity_id
_entity_poly.type
_entity_poly.pdbx_seq_one_letter_code
_entity_poly.pdbx_strand_id
1 'polypeptide(L)'
;MAADPVEIARGLIRCRSVTPAEGGAQALLADVLKGAGFEVHRVTFAEPGTPDVENLFAKIGGGAPHLAFAGHTDVVPPGDESRWSHPPFAGEIKDGVLYGRGAVDMKGAIGSFVAAAIDHGKPKGTISFLITGDEEGPGINGTKKLLEWANARGEKFDGCIVGEPTSVERVGDTLKIGRRGSLSGTLTVAGKQGHAAYPQRADNPLRALLRMLNALGEALDQGSEHFERSNLEITSVDVGNPAFNVIPAEAKARFNVRFNDRHTSASLKKLIEERAAKAAEGARYKLDYEPASESYLAKPGPFDALVQKSVLEAAGVKAEASTSGGTSDARFIKDYCTVVDIGLGGGGMHATDENVPLEDLRTLQKIYGRILKNYFA
;
A
#
# COMPACT_ATOMS: atom_id res chain seq x y z
N MET A 1 -29.84 -15.46 3.15
CA MET A 1 -29.46 -15.08 1.77
C MET A 1 -27.95 -14.95 1.77
N ALA A 2 -27.29 -15.35 0.69
CA ALA A 2 -25.83 -15.14 0.54
C ALA A 2 -25.53 -13.63 0.59
N ALA A 3 -24.41 -13.26 1.18
CA ALA A 3 -23.99 -11.87 1.24
C ALA A 3 -23.49 -11.42 -0.16
N ASP A 4 -23.90 -10.23 -0.58
CA ASP A 4 -23.50 -9.70 -1.90
C ASP A 4 -22.25 -8.82 -1.77
N PRO A 5 -21.08 -9.25 -2.32
CA PRO A 5 -19.85 -8.48 -2.26
C PRO A 5 -19.97 -7.13 -2.99
N VAL A 6 -20.83 -7.06 -4.02
CA VAL A 6 -21.05 -5.85 -4.81
C VAL A 6 -21.73 -4.78 -3.97
N GLU A 7 -22.79 -5.12 -3.24
CA GLU A 7 -23.51 -4.16 -2.43
C GLU A 7 -22.71 -3.68 -1.23
N ILE A 8 -21.88 -4.54 -0.64
CA ILE A 8 -20.96 -4.14 0.44
C ILE A 8 -19.90 -3.18 -0.11
N ALA A 9 -19.22 -3.52 -1.20
CA ALA A 9 -18.22 -2.66 -1.84
C ALA A 9 -18.82 -1.31 -2.26
N ARG A 10 -20.01 -1.33 -2.87
CA ARG A 10 -20.75 -0.15 -3.29
C ARG A 10 -21.10 0.77 -2.11
N GLY A 11 -21.52 0.17 -1.00
CA GLY A 11 -21.77 0.90 0.25
C GLY A 11 -20.51 1.60 0.77
N LEU A 12 -19.37 0.90 0.76
CA LEU A 12 -18.09 1.45 1.17
C LEU A 12 -17.59 2.57 0.24
N ILE A 13 -17.77 2.43 -1.08
CA ILE A 13 -17.40 3.46 -2.06
C ILE A 13 -18.19 4.75 -1.80
N ARG A 14 -19.47 4.66 -1.43
CA ARG A 14 -20.31 5.81 -1.09
C ARG A 14 -19.87 6.55 0.17
N CYS A 15 -19.10 5.92 1.02
CA CYS A 15 -18.44 6.57 2.14
C CYS A 15 -17.22 7.34 1.63
N ARG A 16 -17.26 8.68 1.72
CA ARG A 16 -16.16 9.57 1.28
C ARG A 16 -15.01 9.55 2.30
N SER A 17 -14.34 8.43 2.40
CA SER A 17 -13.25 8.20 3.34
C SER A 17 -11.88 8.59 2.75
N VAL A 18 -11.77 9.81 2.28
CA VAL A 18 -10.49 10.38 1.81
C VAL A 18 -9.60 10.60 3.03
N THR A 19 -8.42 9.93 3.05
CA THR A 19 -7.49 9.99 4.20
C THR A 19 -7.24 11.44 4.66
N PRO A 20 -7.27 11.76 5.96
CA PRO A 20 -7.47 10.87 7.10
C PRO A 20 -8.94 10.72 7.56
N ALA A 21 -9.91 11.14 6.75
CA ALA A 21 -11.35 11.11 7.11
C ALA A 21 -11.93 9.70 6.97
N GLU A 22 -12.69 9.25 7.97
CA GLU A 22 -13.35 7.93 8.01
C GLU A 22 -14.58 7.86 7.08
N GLY A 23 -15.32 8.98 6.91
CA GLY A 23 -16.41 9.13 5.95
C GLY A 23 -17.61 8.20 6.14
N GLY A 24 -17.73 7.49 7.26
CA GLY A 24 -18.79 6.50 7.55
C GLY A 24 -18.44 5.06 7.17
N ALA A 25 -17.26 4.79 6.62
CA ALA A 25 -16.87 3.46 6.13
C ALA A 25 -16.71 2.44 7.26
N GLN A 26 -16.04 2.83 8.36
CA GLN A 26 -15.88 1.97 9.53
C GLN A 26 -17.21 1.68 10.23
N ALA A 27 -18.11 2.69 10.27
CA ALA A 27 -19.43 2.53 10.83
C ALA A 27 -20.27 1.53 10.01
N LEU A 28 -20.28 1.65 8.70
CA LEU A 28 -20.98 0.75 7.79
C LEU A 28 -20.48 -0.70 7.96
N LEU A 29 -19.16 -0.91 7.98
CA LEU A 29 -18.58 -2.25 8.19
C LEU A 29 -18.95 -2.81 9.57
N ALA A 30 -18.90 -1.97 10.60
CA ALA A 30 -19.30 -2.39 11.95
C ALA A 30 -20.75 -2.89 11.98
N ASP A 31 -21.67 -2.21 11.32
CA ASP A 31 -23.08 -2.61 11.29
C ASP A 31 -23.30 -3.90 10.48
N VAL A 32 -22.65 -4.04 9.34
CA VAL A 32 -22.69 -5.26 8.51
C VAL A 32 -22.16 -6.46 9.30
N LEU A 33 -20.99 -6.34 9.94
CA LEU A 33 -20.35 -7.43 10.67
C LEU A 33 -21.11 -7.78 11.96
N LYS A 34 -21.62 -6.79 12.71
CA LYS A 34 -22.50 -7.03 13.87
C LYS A 34 -23.77 -7.76 13.47
N GLY A 35 -24.40 -7.34 12.35
CA GLY A 35 -25.57 -8.01 11.81
C GLY A 35 -25.35 -9.47 11.43
N ALA A 36 -24.10 -9.83 11.11
CA ALA A 36 -23.66 -11.20 10.82
C ALA A 36 -23.16 -11.96 12.06
N GLY A 37 -23.23 -11.39 13.26
CA GLY A 37 -22.86 -12.05 14.51
C GLY A 37 -21.38 -11.94 14.91
N PHE A 38 -20.63 -11.04 14.30
CA PHE A 38 -19.27 -10.73 14.73
C PHE A 38 -19.28 -9.86 16.00
N GLU A 39 -18.32 -10.11 16.88
CA GLU A 39 -17.90 -9.17 17.91
C GLU A 39 -17.11 -8.04 17.23
N VAL A 40 -17.49 -6.77 17.43
CA VAL A 40 -16.92 -5.63 16.70
C VAL A 40 -16.48 -4.54 17.65
N HIS A 41 -15.24 -4.08 17.49
CA HIS A 41 -14.66 -2.95 18.19
C HIS A 41 -14.21 -1.88 17.19
N ARG A 42 -14.71 -0.66 17.35
CA ARG A 42 -14.19 0.54 16.68
C ARG A 42 -13.22 1.21 17.65
N VAL A 43 -12.01 1.48 17.19
CA VAL A 43 -10.93 2.00 18.03
C VAL A 43 -10.27 3.17 17.32
N THR A 44 -10.22 4.32 18.00
CA THR A 44 -9.52 5.51 17.49
C THR A 44 -8.12 5.59 18.11
N PHE A 45 -7.11 5.74 17.27
CA PHE A 45 -5.75 6.02 17.69
C PHE A 45 -5.36 7.45 17.32
N ALA A 46 -4.60 8.05 18.21
CA ALA A 46 -4.08 9.42 18.10
C ALA A 46 -2.62 9.47 18.49
N GLU A 47 -1.88 10.38 17.88
CA GLU A 47 -0.50 10.73 18.27
C GLU A 47 -0.27 12.22 18.05
N PRO A 48 0.44 12.92 18.96
CA PRO A 48 0.67 14.34 18.81
C PRO A 48 1.27 14.71 17.45
N GLY A 49 0.63 15.66 16.77
CA GLY A 49 1.06 16.13 15.44
C GLY A 49 0.56 15.29 14.25
N THR A 50 -0.28 14.27 14.51
CA THR A 50 -0.91 13.46 13.48
C THR A 50 -2.43 13.50 13.63
N PRO A 51 -3.20 13.27 12.55
CA PRO A 51 -4.64 13.11 12.64
C PRO A 51 -5.05 11.89 13.47
N ASP A 52 -6.18 12.01 14.17
CA ASP A 52 -6.84 10.87 14.79
C ASP A 52 -7.39 9.94 13.68
N VAL A 53 -7.20 8.63 13.85
CA VAL A 53 -7.64 7.63 12.87
C VAL A 53 -8.51 6.58 13.54
N GLU A 54 -9.67 6.36 12.97
CA GLU A 54 -10.56 5.28 13.38
C GLU A 54 -10.19 3.97 12.67
N ASN A 55 -10.18 2.89 13.46
CA ASN A 55 -9.87 1.53 13.02
C ASN A 55 -10.97 0.58 13.52
N LEU A 56 -11.08 -0.58 12.89
CA LEU A 56 -12.04 -1.60 13.25
C LEU A 56 -11.34 -2.95 13.45
N PHE A 57 -11.60 -3.58 14.59
CA PHE A 57 -11.34 -5.00 14.83
C PHE A 57 -12.68 -5.73 14.94
N ALA A 58 -12.83 -6.82 14.21
CA ALA A 58 -13.99 -7.68 14.36
C ALA A 58 -13.59 -9.14 14.34
N LYS A 59 -14.31 -10.01 15.08
CA LYS A 59 -14.04 -11.45 15.08
C LYS A 59 -15.32 -12.28 15.25
N ILE A 60 -15.28 -13.50 14.73
CA ILE A 60 -16.28 -14.55 14.95
C ILE A 60 -15.57 -15.88 15.22
N GLY A 61 -16.13 -16.71 16.10
CA GLY A 61 -15.53 -17.97 16.51
C GLY A 61 -14.71 -17.83 17.78
N GLY A 62 -13.69 -18.65 17.95
CA GLY A 62 -12.79 -18.62 19.12
C GLY A 62 -11.75 -19.73 19.08
N GLY A 63 -10.55 -19.40 19.56
CA GLY A 63 -9.39 -20.30 19.56
C GLY A 63 -8.68 -20.40 18.20
N ALA A 64 -7.70 -21.27 18.15
CA ALA A 64 -6.93 -21.55 16.93
C ALA A 64 -7.65 -22.62 16.06
N PRO A 65 -7.37 -22.62 14.73
CA PRO A 65 -6.54 -21.67 14.03
C PRO A 65 -7.24 -20.31 13.87
N HIS A 66 -6.47 -19.20 13.83
CA HIS A 66 -6.98 -17.86 13.73
C HIS A 66 -6.51 -17.20 12.41
N LEU A 67 -7.43 -17.02 11.48
CA LEU A 67 -7.20 -16.32 10.22
C LEU A 67 -7.71 -14.89 10.31
N ALA A 68 -6.82 -13.93 10.07
CA ALA A 68 -7.18 -12.53 9.93
C ALA A 68 -7.32 -12.14 8.45
N PHE A 69 -8.18 -11.15 8.20
CA PHE A 69 -8.16 -10.34 7.00
C PHE A 69 -7.79 -8.92 7.39
N ALA A 70 -6.85 -8.34 6.67
CA ALA A 70 -6.45 -6.95 6.85
C ALA A 70 -6.71 -6.13 5.59
N GLY A 71 -7.07 -4.87 5.79
CA GLY A 71 -7.30 -3.92 4.72
C GLY A 71 -7.57 -2.51 5.22
N HIS A 72 -7.75 -1.59 4.29
CA HIS A 72 -8.01 -0.19 4.58
C HIS A 72 -9.29 0.33 3.92
N THR A 73 -9.96 1.24 4.59
CA THR A 73 -11.16 1.90 4.06
C THR A 73 -10.89 3.32 3.60
N ASP A 74 -9.78 3.90 4.02
CA ASP A 74 -9.34 5.19 3.50
C ASP A 74 -8.90 5.08 2.03
N VAL A 75 -8.96 6.19 1.33
CA VAL A 75 -8.63 6.27 -0.09
C VAL A 75 -7.87 7.58 -0.37
N VAL A 76 -7.01 7.55 -1.40
CA VAL A 76 -6.36 8.79 -1.89
C VAL A 76 -7.40 9.78 -2.42
N PRO A 77 -7.09 11.10 -2.43
CA PRO A 77 -7.95 12.09 -3.04
C PRO A 77 -8.32 11.75 -4.50
N PRO A 78 -9.56 11.98 -4.93
CA PRO A 78 -10.01 11.69 -6.30
C PRO A 78 -9.41 12.63 -7.35
N GLY A 79 -8.72 13.69 -6.92
CA GLY A 79 -8.27 14.76 -7.79
C GLY A 79 -9.43 15.68 -8.23
N ASP A 80 -9.38 16.15 -9.47
CA ASP A 80 -10.44 16.97 -10.04
C ASP A 80 -11.66 16.12 -10.41
N GLU A 81 -12.69 16.18 -9.58
CA GLU A 81 -13.92 15.38 -9.73
C GLU A 81 -14.69 15.71 -11.02
N SER A 82 -14.49 16.90 -11.63
CA SER A 82 -15.12 17.23 -12.91
C SER A 82 -14.59 16.42 -14.09
N ARG A 83 -13.46 15.76 -13.92
CA ARG A 83 -12.84 14.87 -14.92
C ARG A 83 -13.32 13.43 -14.84
N TRP A 84 -14.09 13.08 -13.79
CA TRP A 84 -14.66 11.75 -13.65
C TRP A 84 -15.92 11.61 -14.51
N SER A 85 -15.97 10.55 -15.32
CA SER A 85 -17.17 10.19 -16.10
C SER A 85 -18.28 9.63 -15.19
N HIS A 86 -17.89 9.03 -14.07
CA HIS A 86 -18.75 8.51 -13.02
C HIS A 86 -18.30 9.10 -11.68
N PRO A 87 -19.16 9.85 -10.95
CA PRO A 87 -18.73 10.53 -9.72
C PRO A 87 -18.05 9.57 -8.74
N PRO A 88 -16.86 9.93 -8.19
CA PRO A 88 -15.96 9.00 -7.49
C PRO A 88 -16.54 8.33 -6.25
N PHE A 89 -17.60 8.89 -5.66
CA PHE A 89 -18.26 8.36 -4.47
C PHE A 89 -19.74 8.01 -4.70
N ALA A 90 -20.19 7.88 -5.96
CA ALA A 90 -21.57 7.46 -6.26
C ALA A 90 -21.76 5.94 -6.15
N GLY A 91 -20.69 5.16 -6.34
CA GLY A 91 -20.79 3.71 -6.45
C GLY A 91 -21.72 3.32 -7.61
N GLU A 92 -21.55 3.96 -8.77
CA GLU A 92 -22.37 3.71 -9.94
C GLU A 92 -22.04 2.35 -10.55
N ILE A 93 -23.07 1.61 -10.94
CA ILE A 93 -22.92 0.37 -11.71
C ILE A 93 -23.43 0.63 -13.10
N LYS A 94 -22.56 0.39 -14.09
CA LYS A 94 -22.92 0.51 -15.50
C LYS A 94 -22.24 -0.60 -16.29
N ASP A 95 -22.99 -1.23 -17.16
CA ASP A 95 -22.52 -2.29 -18.08
C ASP A 95 -21.72 -3.42 -17.38
N GLY A 96 -22.13 -3.78 -16.15
CA GLY A 96 -21.47 -4.83 -15.35
C GLY A 96 -20.19 -4.39 -14.65
N VAL A 97 -19.93 -3.09 -14.55
CA VAL A 97 -18.77 -2.50 -13.91
C VAL A 97 -19.20 -1.57 -12.77
N LEU A 98 -18.55 -1.67 -11.62
CA LEU A 98 -18.71 -0.77 -10.47
C LEU A 98 -17.64 0.31 -10.52
N TYR A 99 -18.06 1.57 -10.57
CA TYR A 99 -17.18 2.74 -10.63
C TYR A 99 -17.09 3.44 -9.28
N GLY A 100 -15.88 3.88 -8.94
CA GLY A 100 -15.64 4.76 -7.80
C GLY A 100 -14.26 4.62 -7.21
N ARG A 101 -13.82 5.67 -6.49
CA ARG A 101 -12.55 5.68 -5.77
C ARG A 101 -12.54 4.62 -4.67
N GLY A 102 -11.52 3.76 -4.67
CA GLY A 102 -11.40 2.62 -3.79
C GLY A 102 -12.08 1.35 -4.32
N ALA A 103 -12.62 1.35 -5.54
CA ALA A 103 -13.24 0.15 -6.12
C ALA A 103 -12.25 -1.00 -6.24
N VAL A 104 -11.00 -0.71 -6.63
CA VAL A 104 -9.89 -1.67 -6.72
C VAL A 104 -9.04 -1.61 -5.45
N ASP A 105 -8.77 -0.43 -4.92
CA ASP A 105 -7.86 -0.18 -3.80
C ASP A 105 -8.58 0.48 -2.62
N MET A 106 -9.06 -0.31 -1.59
CA MET A 106 -9.25 -1.75 -1.67
C MET A 106 -10.65 -2.16 -1.14
N LYS A 107 -11.64 -1.24 -1.26
CA LYS A 107 -13.02 -1.46 -0.77
C LYS A 107 -13.71 -2.66 -1.43
N GLY A 108 -13.36 -2.95 -2.71
CA GLY A 108 -13.87 -4.12 -3.42
C GLY A 108 -13.40 -5.43 -2.78
N ALA A 109 -12.12 -5.53 -2.41
CA ALA A 109 -11.57 -6.70 -1.74
C ALA A 109 -12.16 -6.87 -0.33
N ILE A 110 -12.36 -5.77 0.43
CA ILE A 110 -13.05 -5.81 1.72
C ILE A 110 -14.47 -6.37 1.55
N GLY A 111 -15.24 -5.84 0.58
CA GLY A 111 -16.60 -6.33 0.30
C GLY A 111 -16.62 -7.83 -0.03
N SER A 112 -15.65 -8.28 -0.83
CA SER A 112 -15.52 -9.69 -1.21
C SER A 112 -15.18 -10.61 -0.04
N PHE A 113 -14.28 -10.18 0.86
CA PHE A 113 -13.91 -11.00 2.03
C PHE A 113 -15.02 -10.99 3.09
N VAL A 114 -15.66 -9.84 3.33
CA VAL A 114 -16.80 -9.75 4.26
C VAL A 114 -17.91 -10.69 3.80
N ALA A 115 -18.27 -10.67 2.52
CA ALA A 115 -19.28 -11.57 1.97
C ALA A 115 -18.87 -13.03 2.12
N ALA A 116 -17.63 -13.39 1.81
CA ALA A 116 -17.11 -14.75 1.98
C ALA A 116 -17.13 -15.22 3.44
N ALA A 117 -16.78 -14.35 4.38
CA ALA A 117 -16.77 -14.65 5.82
C ALA A 117 -18.20 -14.84 6.38
N ILE A 118 -19.14 -14.01 5.93
CA ILE A 118 -20.57 -14.15 6.28
C ILE A 118 -21.13 -15.49 5.76
N ASP A 119 -20.85 -15.82 4.49
CA ASP A 119 -21.30 -17.08 3.87
C ASP A 119 -20.65 -18.31 4.53
N HIS A 120 -19.40 -18.18 4.99
CA HIS A 120 -18.72 -19.26 5.74
C HIS A 120 -19.35 -19.49 7.12
N GLY A 121 -19.81 -18.42 7.75
CA GLY A 121 -20.36 -18.47 9.11
C GLY A 121 -19.29 -18.72 10.18
N LYS A 122 -19.70 -19.31 11.32
CA LYS A 122 -18.81 -19.55 12.45
C LYS A 122 -17.80 -20.66 12.13
N PRO A 123 -16.47 -20.37 12.14
CA PRO A 123 -15.43 -21.35 11.83
C PRO A 123 -15.15 -22.31 12.99
N LYS A 124 -14.41 -23.37 12.70
CA LYS A 124 -13.70 -24.16 13.71
C LYS A 124 -12.37 -23.46 14.04
N GLY A 125 -12.42 -22.38 14.77
CA GLY A 125 -11.32 -21.45 15.03
C GLY A 125 -11.85 -20.02 15.03
N THR A 126 -11.06 -19.08 14.57
CA THR A 126 -11.39 -17.65 14.56
C THR A 126 -11.18 -17.03 13.19
N ILE A 127 -12.17 -16.30 12.69
CA ILE A 127 -12.02 -15.33 11.59
C ILE A 127 -12.02 -13.94 12.21
N SER A 128 -11.05 -13.09 11.84
CA SER A 128 -11.03 -11.69 12.26
C SER A 128 -10.75 -10.73 11.14
N PHE A 129 -11.10 -9.46 11.38
CA PHE A 129 -10.85 -8.31 10.52
C PHE A 129 -9.99 -7.30 11.24
N LEU A 130 -8.96 -6.82 10.56
CA LEU A 130 -8.08 -5.71 10.95
C LEU A 130 -8.23 -4.63 9.88
N ILE A 131 -9.13 -3.66 10.10
CA ILE A 131 -9.44 -2.64 9.10
C ILE A 131 -8.99 -1.29 9.61
N THR A 132 -8.12 -0.65 8.84
CA THR A 132 -7.59 0.69 9.16
C THR A 132 -8.20 1.80 8.30
N GLY A 133 -8.05 3.04 8.75
CA GLY A 133 -8.31 4.27 8.01
C GLY A 133 -7.05 5.09 7.74
N ASP A 134 -5.84 4.49 7.75
CA ASP A 134 -4.55 5.19 7.63
C ASP A 134 -3.49 4.36 6.87
N GLU A 135 -3.87 3.67 5.80
CA GLU A 135 -2.90 3.02 4.90
C GLU A 135 -2.39 4.00 3.85
N GLU A 136 -3.29 4.77 3.26
CA GLU A 136 -3.03 5.79 2.23
C GLU A 136 -2.52 7.12 2.82
N GLY A 137 -2.41 7.19 4.14
CA GLY A 137 -1.91 8.31 4.89
C GLY A 137 -0.50 8.07 5.47
N PRO A 138 -0.18 8.69 6.61
CA PRO A 138 1.12 8.51 7.27
C PRO A 138 1.40 7.09 7.79
N GLY A 139 0.38 6.23 7.96
CA GLY A 139 0.48 4.88 8.51
C GLY A 139 0.89 4.82 9.99
N ILE A 140 0.64 5.89 10.75
CA ILE A 140 1.07 6.01 12.15
C ILE A 140 -0.01 5.52 13.10
N ASN A 141 -1.27 5.91 12.85
CA ASN A 141 -2.42 5.61 13.70
C ASN A 141 -3.29 4.45 13.17
N GLY A 142 -2.75 3.66 12.25
CA GLY A 142 -3.43 2.58 11.54
C GLY A 142 -3.08 1.18 12.05
N THR A 143 -2.86 0.27 11.12
CA THR A 143 -2.69 -1.17 11.31
C THR A 143 -1.66 -1.55 12.37
N LYS A 144 -0.54 -0.83 12.47
CA LYS A 144 0.47 -1.10 13.50
C LYS A 144 -0.14 -1.02 14.91
N LYS A 145 -0.83 0.09 15.22
CA LYS A 145 -1.47 0.29 16.54
C LYS A 145 -2.64 -0.67 16.75
N LEU A 146 -3.36 -1.01 15.69
CA LEU A 146 -4.46 -1.99 15.76
C LEU A 146 -3.94 -3.40 16.10
N LEU A 147 -2.80 -3.80 15.54
CA LEU A 147 -2.12 -5.07 15.89
C LEU A 147 -1.65 -5.07 17.34
N GLU A 148 -1.01 -3.99 17.80
CA GLU A 148 -0.60 -3.82 19.19
C GLU A 148 -1.80 -3.91 20.16
N TRP A 149 -2.91 -3.24 19.80
CA TRP A 149 -4.17 -3.26 20.55
C TRP A 149 -4.79 -4.65 20.63
N ALA A 150 -4.84 -5.38 19.52
CA ALA A 150 -5.37 -6.75 19.46
C ALA A 150 -4.48 -7.73 20.25
N ASN A 151 -3.16 -7.65 20.08
CA ASN A 151 -2.19 -8.50 20.79
C ASN A 151 -2.24 -8.28 22.30
N ALA A 152 -2.41 -7.02 22.77
CA ALA A 152 -2.58 -6.72 24.20
C ALA A 152 -3.87 -7.32 24.80
N ARG A 153 -4.85 -7.70 23.98
CA ARG A 153 -6.09 -8.39 24.36
C ARG A 153 -6.02 -9.91 24.20
N GLY A 154 -4.82 -10.42 23.89
CA GLY A 154 -4.58 -11.86 23.78
C GLY A 154 -4.92 -12.45 22.41
N GLU A 155 -5.23 -11.64 21.42
CA GLU A 155 -5.44 -12.14 20.06
C GLU A 155 -4.10 -12.63 19.48
N LYS A 156 -4.11 -13.85 18.94
CA LYS A 156 -2.96 -14.49 18.32
C LYS A 156 -3.38 -14.97 16.94
N PHE A 157 -2.75 -14.39 15.92
CA PHE A 157 -3.04 -14.72 14.53
C PHE A 157 -2.12 -15.85 14.06
N ASP A 158 -2.66 -16.84 13.35
CA ASP A 158 -1.88 -17.90 12.71
C ASP A 158 -1.60 -17.59 11.23
N GLY A 159 -2.46 -16.79 10.60
CA GLY A 159 -2.29 -16.31 9.24
C GLY A 159 -3.10 -15.07 8.97
N CYS A 160 -2.69 -14.29 7.98
CA CYS A 160 -3.41 -13.10 7.54
C CYS A 160 -3.45 -13.00 6.01
N ILE A 161 -4.62 -12.66 5.48
CA ILE A 161 -4.80 -12.22 4.11
C ILE A 161 -4.90 -10.69 4.11
N VAL A 162 -4.12 -10.03 3.26
CA VAL A 162 -4.28 -8.60 2.99
C VAL A 162 -4.94 -8.44 1.63
N GLY A 163 -6.00 -7.65 1.57
CA GLY A 163 -6.82 -7.51 0.36
C GLY A 163 -6.31 -6.49 -0.66
N GLU A 164 -5.05 -6.10 -0.60
CA GLU A 164 -4.40 -5.19 -1.53
C GLU A 164 -4.49 -5.61 -2.99
N PRO A 165 -4.53 -4.68 -3.94
CA PRO A 165 -4.51 -5.01 -5.37
C PRO A 165 -3.24 -5.77 -5.74
N THR A 166 -3.43 -6.99 -6.25
CA THR A 166 -2.30 -7.86 -6.62
C THR A 166 -2.43 -8.44 -8.02
N SER A 167 -3.65 -8.65 -8.49
CA SER A 167 -3.93 -9.32 -9.75
C SER A 167 -3.51 -8.44 -10.95
N VAL A 168 -2.99 -9.07 -12.00
CA VAL A 168 -2.48 -8.38 -13.18
C VAL A 168 -3.47 -8.48 -14.35
N GLU A 169 -3.77 -9.68 -14.83
CA GLU A 169 -4.70 -9.92 -15.94
C GLU A 169 -5.99 -10.61 -15.48
N ARG A 170 -5.90 -11.48 -14.48
CA ARG A 170 -7.02 -12.26 -13.97
C ARG A 170 -7.00 -12.28 -12.45
N VAL A 171 -8.17 -12.16 -11.85
CA VAL A 171 -8.29 -12.19 -10.37
C VAL A 171 -7.62 -13.46 -9.80
N GLY A 172 -6.66 -13.24 -8.92
CA GLY A 172 -5.91 -14.28 -8.24
C GLY A 172 -4.66 -14.78 -8.99
N ASP A 173 -4.30 -14.22 -10.14
CA ASP A 173 -3.10 -14.64 -10.89
C ASP A 173 -1.78 -14.31 -10.19
N THR A 174 -1.79 -13.39 -9.26
CA THR A 174 -0.61 -12.93 -8.53
C THR A 174 -0.88 -12.83 -7.04
N LEU A 175 0.02 -13.41 -6.24
CA LEU A 175 0.09 -13.26 -4.78
C LEU A 175 1.32 -12.42 -4.43
N LYS A 176 1.18 -11.48 -3.50
CA LYS A 176 2.37 -10.81 -2.96
C LYS A 176 2.79 -11.50 -1.67
N ILE A 177 4.01 -12.04 -1.70
CA ILE A 177 4.67 -12.68 -0.57
C ILE A 177 5.75 -11.80 0.06
N GLY A 178 5.88 -10.57 -0.40
CA GLY A 178 6.81 -9.57 0.08
C GLY A 178 6.69 -8.30 -0.73
N ARG A 179 7.31 -7.25 -0.25
CA ARG A 179 7.32 -5.93 -0.89
C ARG A 179 8.68 -5.29 -0.80
N ARG A 180 9.08 -4.57 -1.84
CA ARG A 180 10.29 -3.74 -1.80
C ARG A 180 10.10 -2.60 -0.80
N GLY A 181 11.20 -2.17 -0.18
CA GLY A 181 11.25 -0.97 0.62
C GLY A 181 11.16 0.29 -0.23
N SER A 182 10.90 1.41 0.44
CA SER A 182 10.85 2.73 -0.19
C SER A 182 11.61 3.75 0.64
N LEU A 183 12.50 4.51 -0.01
CA LEU A 183 13.24 5.62 0.59
C LEU A 183 13.17 6.83 -0.34
N SER A 184 12.59 7.93 0.13
CA SER A 184 12.57 9.20 -0.59
C SER A 184 13.59 10.16 -0.02
N GLY A 185 14.19 10.99 -0.89
CA GLY A 185 15.13 12.00 -0.44
C GLY A 185 15.13 13.24 -1.34
N THR A 186 15.69 14.31 -0.76
CA THR A 186 15.92 15.60 -1.43
C THR A 186 17.39 15.95 -1.35
N LEU A 187 18.02 16.14 -2.50
CA LEU A 187 19.38 16.66 -2.62
C LEU A 187 19.30 18.15 -2.94
N THR A 188 19.85 18.98 -2.06
CA THR A 188 19.97 20.42 -2.24
C THR A 188 21.44 20.79 -2.40
N VAL A 189 21.79 21.46 -3.49
CA VAL A 189 23.16 21.97 -3.73
C VAL A 189 23.14 23.49 -3.65
N ALA A 190 23.98 24.04 -2.78
CA ALA A 190 24.15 25.49 -2.60
C ALA A 190 25.27 26.00 -3.51
N GLY A 191 25.00 27.10 -4.18
CA GLY A 191 25.96 27.82 -5.01
C GLY A 191 26.06 29.32 -4.61
N LYS A 192 26.45 30.12 -5.57
CA LYS A 192 26.48 31.59 -5.47
C LYS A 192 25.92 32.20 -6.73
N GLN A 193 24.84 32.95 -6.57
CA GLN A 193 24.23 33.65 -7.70
C GLN A 193 25.21 34.64 -8.38
N GLY A 194 25.12 34.75 -9.71
CA GLY A 194 25.90 35.69 -10.46
C GLY A 194 25.51 35.78 -11.94
N HIS A 195 26.12 36.67 -12.63
CA HIS A 195 25.89 36.87 -14.07
C HIS A 195 26.61 35.78 -14.90
N ALA A 196 25.89 35.13 -15.81
CA ALA A 196 26.42 34.02 -16.60
C ALA A 196 27.67 34.37 -17.45
N ALA A 197 27.84 35.65 -17.84
CA ALA A 197 29.04 36.11 -18.52
C ALA A 197 30.29 36.23 -17.63
N TYR A 198 30.12 36.17 -16.31
CA TYR A 198 31.22 36.27 -15.33
C TYR A 198 31.21 35.07 -14.36
N PRO A 199 31.33 33.81 -14.86
CA PRO A 199 31.21 32.61 -14.05
C PRO A 199 32.23 32.52 -12.92
N GLN A 200 33.39 33.19 -13.05
CA GLN A 200 34.43 33.27 -12.00
C GLN A 200 34.00 34.06 -10.74
N ARG A 201 32.90 34.78 -10.78
CA ARG A 201 32.32 35.57 -9.67
C ARG A 201 31.14 34.87 -9.02
N ALA A 202 30.70 33.77 -9.59
CA ALA A 202 29.58 32.94 -9.16
C ALA A 202 30.03 31.51 -8.80
N ASP A 203 29.14 30.74 -8.24
CA ASP A 203 29.31 29.30 -8.08
C ASP A 203 28.03 28.59 -8.58
N ASN A 204 28.16 27.85 -9.67
CA ASN A 204 27.00 27.25 -10.32
C ASN A 204 26.63 25.89 -9.70
N PRO A 205 25.56 25.80 -8.88
CA PRO A 205 25.17 24.57 -8.20
C PRO A 205 24.74 23.46 -9.15
N LEU A 206 24.27 23.81 -10.36
CA LEU A 206 23.81 22.84 -11.35
C LEU A 206 24.91 21.87 -11.80
N ARG A 207 26.16 22.32 -11.90
CA ARG A 207 27.28 21.47 -12.31
C ARG A 207 27.52 20.34 -11.30
N ALA A 208 27.51 20.67 -10.02
CA ALA A 208 27.63 19.68 -8.96
C ALA A 208 26.39 18.79 -8.85
N LEU A 209 25.18 19.39 -8.92
CA LEU A 209 23.93 18.64 -8.88
C LEU A 209 23.89 17.56 -9.97
N LEU A 210 24.20 17.89 -11.21
CA LEU A 210 24.18 16.93 -12.33
C LEU A 210 25.19 15.81 -12.15
N ARG A 211 26.42 16.09 -11.67
CA ARG A 211 27.40 15.04 -11.36
C ARG A 211 26.91 14.11 -10.24
N MET A 212 26.34 14.70 -9.19
CA MET A 212 25.82 13.93 -8.05
C MET A 212 24.63 13.05 -8.47
N LEU A 213 23.68 13.58 -9.22
CA LEU A 213 22.53 12.82 -9.72
C LEU A 213 22.96 11.65 -10.61
N ASN A 214 23.96 11.88 -11.49
CA ASN A 214 24.51 10.81 -12.31
C ASN A 214 25.14 9.69 -11.47
N ALA A 215 25.88 10.03 -10.42
CA ALA A 215 26.48 9.06 -9.50
C ALA A 215 25.41 8.32 -8.68
N LEU A 216 24.33 9.00 -8.28
CA LEU A 216 23.22 8.36 -7.57
C LEU A 216 22.45 7.38 -8.46
N GLY A 217 22.38 7.65 -9.78
CA GLY A 217 21.72 6.78 -10.77
C GLY A 217 22.47 5.48 -11.11
N GLU A 218 23.69 5.29 -10.58
CA GLU A 218 24.42 4.02 -10.75
C GLU A 218 23.67 2.86 -10.09
N ALA A 219 23.81 1.64 -10.67
CA ALA A 219 23.16 0.45 -10.16
C ALA A 219 23.43 0.24 -8.66
N LEU A 220 22.39 -0.06 -7.89
CA LEU A 220 22.48 -0.30 -6.45
C LEU A 220 22.87 -1.76 -6.14
N ASP A 221 22.27 -2.70 -6.88
CA ASP A 221 22.47 -4.15 -6.75
C ASP A 221 22.01 -4.90 -8.01
N GLN A 222 22.08 -6.22 -7.98
CA GLN A 222 21.66 -7.12 -9.08
C GLN A 222 20.34 -7.87 -8.79
N GLY A 223 19.63 -7.51 -7.71
CA GLY A 223 18.49 -8.26 -7.23
C GLY A 223 18.85 -9.41 -6.29
N SER A 224 17.85 -10.17 -5.85
CA SER A 224 18.00 -11.37 -5.03
C SER A 224 17.13 -12.51 -5.57
N GLU A 225 17.03 -13.62 -4.84
CA GLU A 225 16.24 -14.79 -5.27
C GLU A 225 14.75 -14.45 -5.48
N HIS A 226 14.22 -13.55 -4.66
CA HIS A 226 12.80 -13.22 -4.65
C HIS A 226 12.48 -11.78 -5.07
N PHE A 227 13.50 -10.95 -5.28
CA PHE A 227 13.32 -9.54 -5.60
C PHE A 227 14.08 -9.12 -6.85
N GLU A 228 13.46 -8.25 -7.62
CA GLU A 228 14.14 -7.49 -8.67
C GLU A 228 15.22 -6.60 -8.06
N ARG A 229 16.10 -6.05 -8.92
CA ARG A 229 17.12 -5.08 -8.51
C ARG A 229 16.49 -3.84 -7.88
N SER A 230 17.17 -3.24 -6.93
CA SER A 230 16.82 -1.93 -6.41
C SER A 230 17.06 -0.86 -7.47
N ASN A 231 16.18 0.14 -7.52
CA ASN A 231 16.30 1.26 -8.44
C ASN A 231 16.12 2.59 -7.73
N LEU A 232 16.88 3.58 -8.17
CA LEU A 232 16.73 4.98 -7.76
C LEU A 232 16.23 5.78 -8.96
N GLU A 233 15.09 6.45 -8.78
CA GLU A 233 14.50 7.34 -9.79
C GLU A 233 14.57 8.79 -9.31
N ILE A 234 15.07 9.67 -10.20
CA ILE A 234 15.04 11.12 -9.97
C ILE A 234 13.65 11.60 -10.39
N THR A 235 12.88 12.09 -9.44
CA THR A 235 11.47 12.45 -9.66
C THR A 235 11.25 13.94 -9.92
N SER A 236 12.21 14.78 -9.57
CA SER A 236 12.16 16.25 -9.85
C SER A 236 13.54 16.85 -9.83
N VAL A 237 13.75 17.89 -10.67
CA VAL A 237 14.89 18.80 -10.60
C VAL A 237 14.34 20.24 -10.61
N ASP A 238 14.43 20.91 -9.48
CA ASP A 238 13.81 22.22 -9.23
C ASP A 238 14.88 23.30 -9.06
N VAL A 239 14.92 24.26 -9.95
CA VAL A 239 15.85 25.39 -9.88
C VAL A 239 15.10 26.72 -9.75
N GLY A 240 13.91 26.82 -10.38
CA GLY A 240 13.07 28.01 -10.32
C GLY A 240 13.72 29.28 -10.91
N ASN A 241 14.71 29.12 -11.79
CA ASN A 241 15.44 30.25 -12.37
C ASN A 241 14.78 30.75 -13.67
N PRO A 242 14.11 31.91 -13.67
CA PRO A 242 13.41 32.42 -14.85
C PRO A 242 14.34 33.16 -15.84
N ALA A 243 15.59 33.43 -15.47
CA ALA A 243 16.51 34.29 -16.24
C ALA A 243 17.66 33.52 -16.87
N PHE A 244 17.82 33.62 -18.19
CA PHE A 244 18.85 32.90 -18.94
C PHE A 244 20.28 33.35 -18.62
N ASN A 245 20.46 34.58 -18.19
CA ASN A 245 21.76 35.18 -17.92
C ASN A 245 22.17 35.23 -16.46
N VAL A 246 21.44 34.52 -15.59
CA VAL A 246 21.70 34.41 -14.13
C VAL A 246 22.06 33.00 -13.78
N ILE A 247 23.17 32.80 -13.08
CA ILE A 247 23.54 31.57 -12.40
C ILE A 247 22.74 31.53 -11.07
N PRO A 248 21.97 30.45 -10.76
CA PRO A 248 21.18 30.39 -9.54
C PRO A 248 22.03 30.22 -8.29
N ALA A 249 21.46 30.56 -7.13
CA ALA A 249 22.11 30.39 -5.82
C ALA A 249 21.95 28.98 -5.27
N GLU A 250 20.95 28.24 -5.73
CA GLU A 250 20.59 26.91 -5.22
C GLU A 250 19.97 26.07 -6.34
N ALA A 251 20.12 24.77 -6.26
CA ALA A 251 19.42 23.80 -7.09
C ALA A 251 19.03 22.58 -6.26
N LYS A 252 17.82 22.02 -6.50
CA LYS A 252 17.27 20.89 -5.77
C LYS A 252 16.90 19.76 -6.72
N ALA A 253 16.99 18.53 -6.21
CA ALA A 253 16.42 17.37 -6.85
C ALA A 253 15.76 16.46 -5.82
N ARG A 254 14.66 15.80 -6.22
CA ARG A 254 14.00 14.76 -5.44
C ARG A 254 14.23 13.42 -6.09
N PHE A 255 14.32 12.39 -5.28
CA PHE A 255 14.46 11.03 -5.75
C PHE A 255 13.69 10.06 -4.85
N ASN A 256 13.32 8.91 -5.44
CA ASN A 256 12.77 7.77 -4.71
C ASN A 256 13.59 6.52 -5.02
N VAL A 257 13.84 5.72 -4.01
CA VAL A 257 14.51 4.42 -4.12
C VAL A 257 13.52 3.33 -3.77
N ARG A 258 13.32 2.38 -4.69
CA ARG A 258 12.67 1.10 -4.39
C ARG A 258 13.75 0.05 -4.19
N PHE A 259 13.78 -0.58 -3.02
CA PHE A 259 14.89 -1.44 -2.66
C PHE A 259 14.46 -2.83 -2.16
N ASN A 260 15.27 -3.80 -2.44
CA ASN A 260 15.09 -5.20 -2.09
C ASN A 260 15.74 -5.56 -0.74
N ASP A 261 15.73 -6.84 -0.41
CA ASP A 261 16.23 -7.41 0.85
C ASP A 261 17.77 -7.41 1.02
N ARG A 262 18.52 -6.95 0.00
CA ARG A 262 19.98 -6.74 0.12
C ARG A 262 20.33 -5.46 0.85
N HIS A 263 19.35 -4.57 1.01
CA HIS A 263 19.53 -3.27 1.64
C HIS A 263 18.56 -3.07 2.79
N THR A 264 18.97 -2.23 3.72
CA THR A 264 18.10 -1.53 4.67
C THR A 264 18.07 -0.05 4.30
N SER A 265 17.09 0.69 4.79
CA SER A 265 17.06 2.16 4.60
C SER A 265 18.35 2.81 5.11
N ALA A 266 18.90 2.31 6.22
CA ALA A 266 20.16 2.81 6.79
C ALA A 266 21.36 2.54 5.86
N SER A 267 21.46 1.33 5.30
CA SER A 267 22.56 1.01 4.37
C SER A 267 22.49 1.80 3.07
N LEU A 268 21.26 2.05 2.57
CA LEU A 268 21.05 2.88 1.38
C LEU A 268 21.39 4.35 1.63
N LYS A 269 20.97 4.92 2.75
CA LYS A 269 21.33 6.29 3.11
C LYS A 269 22.86 6.46 3.10
N LYS A 270 23.58 5.52 3.73
CA LYS A 270 25.04 5.52 3.72
C LYS A 270 25.63 5.44 2.31
N LEU A 271 25.14 4.53 1.47
CA LEU A 271 25.59 4.40 0.09
C LEU A 271 25.34 5.67 -0.74
N ILE A 272 24.16 6.28 -0.59
CA ILE A 272 23.77 7.53 -1.26
C ILE A 272 24.68 8.68 -0.80
N GLU A 273 24.92 8.79 0.51
CA GLU A 273 25.82 9.80 1.09
C GLU A 273 27.24 9.66 0.59
N GLU A 274 27.78 8.44 0.53
CA GLU A 274 29.12 8.16 0.00
C GLU A 274 29.24 8.53 -1.49
N ARG A 275 28.24 8.17 -2.31
CA ARG A 275 28.21 8.53 -3.74
C ARG A 275 28.11 10.05 -3.92
N ALA A 276 27.22 10.68 -3.17
CA ALA A 276 27.02 12.12 -3.21
C ALA A 276 28.30 12.88 -2.80
N ALA A 277 28.94 12.49 -1.71
CA ALA A 277 30.18 13.10 -1.22
C ALA A 277 31.32 13.01 -2.24
N LYS A 278 31.49 11.84 -2.86
CA LYS A 278 32.50 11.64 -3.91
C LYS A 278 32.25 12.52 -5.14
N ALA A 279 31.00 12.61 -5.58
CA ALA A 279 30.62 13.37 -6.77
C ALA A 279 30.50 14.88 -6.53
N ALA A 280 30.42 15.32 -5.29
CA ALA A 280 30.29 16.74 -4.92
C ALA A 280 31.55 17.56 -5.29
N GLU A 281 32.75 16.97 -5.25
CA GLU A 281 34.02 17.66 -5.56
C GLU A 281 34.17 18.99 -4.80
N GLY A 282 33.80 18.99 -3.52
CA GLY A 282 33.89 20.16 -2.66
C GLY A 282 32.67 21.11 -2.72
N ALA A 283 31.66 20.84 -3.53
CA ALA A 283 30.43 21.60 -3.51
C ALA A 283 29.67 21.46 -2.18
N ARG A 284 29.02 22.51 -1.75
CA ARG A 284 28.17 22.50 -0.54
C ARG A 284 26.84 21.91 -0.89
N TYR A 285 26.43 20.86 -0.15
CA TYR A 285 25.15 20.21 -0.36
C TYR A 285 24.51 19.73 0.94
N LYS A 286 23.25 19.38 0.88
CA LYS A 286 22.47 18.76 1.94
C LYS A 286 21.65 17.61 1.35
N LEU A 287 21.57 16.49 2.07
CA LEU A 287 20.66 15.39 1.82
C LEU A 287 19.65 15.32 2.97
N ASP A 288 18.37 15.40 2.64
CA ASP A 288 17.26 15.20 3.55
C ASP A 288 16.49 13.95 3.12
N TYR A 289 15.98 13.18 4.09
CA TYR A 289 15.24 11.95 3.82
C TYR A 289 13.89 11.98 4.51
N GLU A 290 12.88 11.51 3.80
CA GLU A 290 11.58 11.21 4.37
C GLU A 290 11.61 9.89 5.16
N PRO A 291 10.60 9.62 6.01
CA PRO A 291 10.44 8.32 6.64
C PRO A 291 10.46 7.18 5.60
N ALA A 292 11.20 6.13 5.89
CA ALA A 292 11.36 5.00 4.99
C ALA A 292 10.47 3.82 5.37
N SER A 293 10.09 3.01 4.38
CA SER A 293 9.53 1.67 4.60
C SER A 293 10.58 0.63 4.25
N GLU A 294 10.82 -0.32 5.15
CA GLU A 294 11.75 -1.43 4.90
C GLU A 294 11.14 -2.46 3.94
N SER A 295 12.01 -3.14 3.18
CA SER A 295 11.60 -4.32 2.42
C SER A 295 11.27 -5.47 3.36
N TYR A 296 10.36 -6.35 2.93
CA TYR A 296 10.10 -7.59 3.65
C TYR A 296 9.78 -8.74 2.71
N LEU A 297 10.04 -9.94 3.17
CA LEU A 297 9.64 -11.19 2.55
C LEU A 297 8.93 -12.06 3.60
N ALA A 298 7.67 -12.41 3.34
CA ALA A 298 7.03 -13.51 4.04
C ALA A 298 7.58 -14.80 3.44
N LYS A 299 8.33 -15.56 4.23
CA LYS A 299 8.94 -16.80 3.74
C LYS A 299 7.88 -17.74 3.18
N PRO A 300 8.04 -18.23 1.93
CA PRO A 300 7.14 -19.23 1.37
C PRO A 300 6.98 -20.44 2.31
N GLY A 301 5.74 -20.90 2.48
CA GLY A 301 5.44 -21.97 3.43
C GLY A 301 4.06 -22.59 3.21
N PRO A 302 3.54 -23.33 4.21
CA PRO A 302 2.24 -24.00 4.08
C PRO A 302 1.06 -23.06 3.83
N PHE A 303 1.13 -21.80 4.31
CA PHE A 303 0.03 -20.85 4.19
C PHE A 303 -0.10 -20.30 2.76
N ASP A 304 0.99 -19.87 2.15
CA ASP A 304 0.96 -19.43 0.76
C ASP A 304 0.61 -20.56 -0.21
N ALA A 305 1.09 -21.78 0.05
CA ALA A 305 0.70 -22.97 -0.71
C ALA A 305 -0.80 -23.26 -0.59
N LEU A 306 -1.39 -23.08 0.60
CA LEU A 306 -2.84 -23.20 0.81
C LEU A 306 -3.60 -22.14 0.00
N VAL A 307 -3.12 -20.89 0.02
CA VAL A 307 -3.74 -19.78 -0.75
C VAL A 307 -3.66 -20.08 -2.25
N GLN A 308 -2.49 -20.44 -2.79
CA GLN A 308 -2.32 -20.81 -4.20
C GLN A 308 -3.24 -21.96 -4.63
N LYS A 309 -3.32 -23.01 -3.81
CA LYS A 309 -4.24 -24.13 -4.03
C LYS A 309 -5.69 -23.66 -4.07
N SER A 310 -6.07 -22.78 -3.14
CA SER A 310 -7.44 -22.26 -3.05
C SER A 310 -7.82 -21.41 -4.25
N VAL A 311 -6.89 -20.61 -4.77
CA VAL A 311 -7.07 -19.84 -6.01
C VAL A 311 -7.30 -20.79 -7.20
N LEU A 312 -6.45 -21.80 -7.36
CA LEU A 312 -6.59 -22.77 -8.42
C LEU A 312 -7.94 -23.49 -8.37
N GLU A 313 -8.36 -23.90 -7.18
CA GLU A 313 -9.65 -24.60 -6.97
C GLU A 313 -10.87 -23.70 -7.22
N ALA A 314 -10.79 -22.41 -6.90
CA ALA A 314 -11.92 -21.48 -6.97
C ALA A 314 -12.04 -20.80 -8.35
N ALA A 315 -10.93 -20.44 -8.98
CA ALA A 315 -10.88 -19.62 -10.18
C ALA A 315 -10.20 -20.31 -11.39
N GLY A 316 -9.61 -21.51 -11.20
CA GLY A 316 -8.86 -22.19 -12.27
C GLY A 316 -7.59 -21.45 -12.70
N VAL A 317 -7.04 -20.59 -11.83
CA VAL A 317 -5.87 -19.77 -12.09
C VAL A 317 -4.71 -20.27 -11.25
N LYS A 318 -3.54 -20.42 -11.87
CA LYS A 318 -2.29 -20.69 -11.15
C LYS A 318 -1.70 -19.35 -10.72
N ALA A 319 -1.74 -19.10 -9.43
CA ALA A 319 -1.19 -17.86 -8.87
C ALA A 319 0.35 -17.89 -8.85
N GLU A 320 0.97 -16.78 -9.24
CA GLU A 320 2.42 -16.57 -9.15
C GLU A 320 2.77 -15.77 -7.90
N ALA A 321 3.79 -16.22 -7.17
CA ALA A 321 4.33 -15.48 -6.04
C ALA A 321 5.21 -14.32 -6.52
N SER A 322 4.99 -13.11 -6.01
CA SER A 322 5.69 -11.91 -6.44
C SER A 322 6.01 -10.99 -5.26
N THR A 323 7.04 -10.17 -5.41
CA THR A 323 7.45 -9.11 -4.47
C THR A 323 7.40 -7.72 -5.12
N SER A 324 6.89 -7.63 -6.34
CA SER A 324 6.77 -6.36 -7.06
C SER A 324 5.63 -5.48 -6.52
N GLY A 325 5.61 -4.21 -6.94
CA GLY A 325 4.55 -3.25 -6.61
C GLY A 325 4.90 -2.28 -5.47
N GLY A 326 3.87 -1.61 -4.96
CA GLY A 326 3.95 -0.64 -3.87
C GLY A 326 4.13 -1.27 -2.50
N THR A 327 4.06 -0.47 -1.44
CA THR A 327 4.04 -1.00 -0.06
C THR A 327 2.64 -1.52 0.29
N SER A 328 2.52 -2.17 1.45
CA SER A 328 1.29 -2.73 1.99
C SER A 328 1.44 -2.84 3.50
N ASP A 329 0.34 -2.82 4.23
CA ASP A 329 0.33 -3.02 5.68
C ASP A 329 0.74 -4.43 6.11
N ALA A 330 0.89 -5.37 5.19
CA ALA A 330 1.56 -6.65 5.43
C ALA A 330 2.96 -6.47 6.05
N ARG A 331 3.63 -5.33 5.81
CA ARG A 331 4.91 -4.94 6.46
C ARG A 331 4.86 -4.94 7.98
N PHE A 332 3.71 -4.66 8.58
CA PHE A 332 3.50 -4.70 10.03
C PHE A 332 3.00 -6.07 10.51
N ILE A 333 2.16 -6.72 9.69
CA ILE A 333 1.48 -7.98 10.02
C ILE A 333 2.47 -9.15 10.06
N LYS A 334 3.50 -9.14 9.22
CA LYS A 334 4.55 -10.17 9.15
C LYS A 334 5.26 -10.45 10.48
N ASP A 335 5.24 -9.50 11.40
CA ASP A 335 5.86 -9.63 12.71
C ASP A 335 4.93 -10.36 13.73
N TYR A 336 3.68 -10.61 13.35
CA TYR A 336 2.66 -11.28 14.17
C TYR A 336 2.27 -12.65 13.64
N CYS A 337 2.21 -12.83 12.32
CA CYS A 337 1.85 -14.11 11.69
C CYS A 337 2.35 -14.19 10.24
N THR A 338 2.16 -15.35 9.60
CA THR A 338 2.36 -15.48 8.16
C THR A 338 1.33 -14.62 7.41
N VAL A 339 1.74 -13.98 6.32
CA VAL A 339 0.90 -13.02 5.59
C VAL A 339 1.08 -13.15 4.08
N VAL A 340 -0.03 -13.02 3.35
CA VAL A 340 -0.06 -13.00 1.88
C VAL A 340 -1.03 -11.90 1.44
N ASP A 341 -0.62 -11.07 0.48
CA ASP A 341 -1.54 -10.14 -0.16
C ASP A 341 -2.17 -10.84 -1.37
N ILE A 342 -3.50 -10.78 -1.45
CA ILE A 342 -4.28 -11.20 -2.60
C ILE A 342 -5.55 -10.36 -2.69
N GLY A 343 -5.77 -9.73 -3.84
CA GLY A 343 -6.93 -8.89 -4.08
C GLY A 343 -7.21 -8.70 -5.57
N LEU A 344 -7.94 -7.66 -5.83
CA LEU A 344 -8.32 -7.26 -7.18
C LEU A 344 -7.09 -6.83 -8.00
N GLY A 345 -7.32 -6.51 -9.24
CA GLY A 345 -6.32 -5.99 -10.15
C GLY A 345 -6.98 -5.14 -11.22
N GLY A 346 -6.16 -4.71 -12.18
CA GLY A 346 -6.64 -3.99 -13.33
C GLY A 346 -6.71 -2.48 -13.16
N GLY A 347 -7.52 -1.88 -14.00
CA GLY A 347 -7.36 -0.50 -14.36
C GLY A 347 -7.78 0.52 -13.33
N GLY A 348 -6.88 1.42 -13.09
CA GLY A 348 -7.24 2.71 -12.57
C GLY A 348 -7.10 2.90 -11.09
N MET A 349 -6.41 2.01 -10.36
CA MET A 349 -5.97 2.30 -8.99
C MET A 349 -5.29 3.68 -8.95
N HIS A 350 -5.77 4.57 -8.07
CA HIS A 350 -5.38 5.99 -7.96
C HIS A 350 -5.67 6.89 -9.19
N ALA A 351 -6.22 6.33 -10.27
CA ALA A 351 -6.58 7.10 -11.46
C ALA A 351 -8.02 7.64 -11.41
N THR A 352 -8.33 8.53 -12.35
CA THR A 352 -9.71 8.94 -12.65
C THR A 352 -10.49 7.74 -13.20
N ASP A 353 -11.79 7.66 -12.89
CA ASP A 353 -12.66 6.56 -13.31
C ASP A 353 -12.19 5.17 -12.85
N GLU A 354 -11.59 5.10 -11.65
CA GLU A 354 -11.28 3.82 -11.00
C GLU A 354 -12.53 2.93 -10.98
N ASN A 355 -12.35 1.67 -11.36
CA ASN A 355 -13.48 0.77 -11.53
C ASN A 355 -13.11 -0.71 -11.42
N VAL A 356 -14.11 -1.56 -11.19
CA VAL A 356 -13.95 -3.01 -11.11
C VAL A 356 -15.13 -3.73 -11.76
N PRO A 357 -14.90 -4.75 -12.61
CA PRO A 357 -15.95 -5.63 -13.08
C PRO A 357 -16.67 -6.34 -11.92
N LEU A 358 -17.99 -6.43 -11.95
CA LEU A 358 -18.76 -7.11 -10.90
C LEU A 358 -18.38 -8.59 -10.77
N GLU A 359 -18.00 -9.23 -11.86
CA GLU A 359 -17.57 -10.65 -11.85
C GLU A 359 -16.23 -10.83 -11.14
N ASP A 360 -15.36 -9.82 -11.15
CA ASP A 360 -14.09 -9.85 -10.44
C ASP A 360 -14.31 -9.83 -8.91
N LEU A 361 -15.26 -9.03 -8.43
CA LEU A 361 -15.68 -9.04 -7.03
C LEU A 361 -16.22 -10.41 -6.60
N ARG A 362 -17.06 -11.02 -7.44
CA ARG A 362 -17.63 -12.34 -7.17
C ARG A 362 -16.57 -13.45 -7.27
N THR A 363 -15.63 -13.33 -8.19
CA THR A 363 -14.52 -14.27 -8.32
C THR A 363 -13.61 -14.20 -7.09
N LEU A 364 -13.30 -12.98 -6.62
CA LEU A 364 -12.51 -12.79 -5.42
C LEU A 364 -13.24 -13.31 -4.17
N GLN A 365 -14.57 -13.12 -4.04
CA GLN A 365 -15.37 -13.75 -2.99
C GLN A 365 -15.26 -15.27 -3.02
N LYS A 366 -15.35 -15.91 -4.21
CA LYS A 366 -15.19 -17.36 -4.36
C LYS A 366 -13.81 -17.83 -3.91
N ILE A 367 -12.76 -17.08 -4.27
CA ILE A 367 -11.37 -17.36 -3.84
C ILE A 367 -11.27 -17.28 -2.32
N TYR A 368 -11.72 -16.20 -1.70
CA TYR A 368 -11.71 -16.04 -0.24
C TYR A 368 -12.54 -17.11 0.48
N GLY A 369 -13.72 -17.44 -0.03
CA GLY A 369 -14.53 -18.52 0.50
C GLY A 369 -13.84 -19.89 0.43
N ARG A 370 -13.06 -20.14 -0.63
CA ARG A 370 -12.25 -21.35 -0.77
C ARG A 370 -11.07 -21.37 0.21
N ILE A 371 -10.42 -20.23 0.41
CA ILE A 371 -9.34 -20.09 1.42
C ILE A 371 -9.90 -20.40 2.80
N LEU A 372 -11.02 -19.78 3.19
CA LEU A 372 -11.67 -20.02 4.47
C LEU A 372 -12.00 -21.52 4.65
N LYS A 373 -12.61 -22.14 3.63
CA LYS A 373 -12.94 -23.57 3.67
C LYS A 373 -11.71 -24.47 3.86
N ASN A 374 -10.63 -24.20 3.13
CA ASN A 374 -9.41 -25.01 3.19
C ASN A 374 -8.63 -24.77 4.48
N TYR A 375 -8.70 -23.56 5.04
CA TYR A 375 -7.99 -23.19 6.26
C TYR A 375 -8.61 -23.78 7.52
N PHE A 376 -9.95 -23.89 7.57
CA PHE A 376 -10.70 -24.42 8.71
C PHE A 376 -11.18 -25.86 8.51
N ALA A 377 -10.65 -26.58 7.54
CA ALA A 377 -11.03 -27.95 7.22
C ALA A 377 -10.70 -28.98 8.34
#